data_2d7ad5273eb41eb73c981d108af34eee
#
_entry.id   2d7ad5273eb41eb73c981d108af34eee
#
_cell.length_a   1.000
_cell.length_b   1.000
_cell.length_c   1.000
_cell.angle_alpha   90.00
_cell.angle_beta   90.00
_cell.angle_gamma   90.00
#
_symmetry.space_group_name_H-M   'P 1'
#
loop_
_entity.id
_entity.type
_entity.pdbx_description
1 polymer ?
#
loop_
_entity_poly.entity_id
_entity_poly.type
_entity_poly.pdbx_seq_one_letter_code
_entity_poly.pdbx_strand_id
1 'polypeptide(L)'
;MDKIEQKFKDYLTDIGAWQYYEDVDYFVREATLPPLKDIHDILITNYPQDGQIVPEDLWMFCDGYCVKVKDFSKVAEEPEMIELRSLKGEARSVHITKQNYSFLQTESRRHQELPKPRLELSIKLENDQTFDFKAIESANCRHLLEIYKQHFVPLFPV
;
A
#
# COMPACT_ATOMS: atom_id res chain seq x y z
N MET A 1 -11.95 -21.47 3.82
CA MET A 1 -11.12 -20.27 3.72
C MET A 1 -11.74 -19.32 2.71
N ASP A 2 -11.95 -18.08 3.10
CA ASP A 2 -12.52 -17.06 2.24
C ASP A 2 -11.53 -16.73 1.12
N LYS A 3 -12.01 -16.53 -0.12
CA LYS A 3 -11.17 -16.15 -1.25
C LYS A 3 -10.38 -14.86 -0.98
N ILE A 4 -10.99 -13.94 -0.25
CA ILE A 4 -10.35 -12.68 0.11
C ILE A 4 -9.13 -12.93 0.98
N GLU A 5 -9.24 -13.83 1.94
CA GLU A 5 -8.12 -14.16 2.82
C GLU A 5 -6.94 -14.76 2.05
N GLN A 6 -7.20 -15.65 1.11
CA GLN A 6 -6.15 -16.24 0.29
C GLN A 6 -5.48 -15.18 -0.58
N LYS A 7 -6.24 -14.27 -1.14
CA LYS A 7 -5.72 -13.16 -1.93
C LYS A 7 -4.75 -12.29 -1.11
N PHE A 8 -5.09 -12.01 0.14
CA PHE A 8 -4.23 -11.23 1.01
C PHE A 8 -2.94 -11.97 1.36
N LYS A 9 -3.04 -13.27 1.63
CA LYS A 9 -1.86 -14.11 1.87
C LYS A 9 -0.94 -14.15 0.67
N ASP A 10 -1.49 -14.28 -0.52
CA ASP A 10 -0.72 -14.30 -1.75
C ASP A 10 0.01 -12.96 -1.95
N TYR A 11 -0.66 -11.86 -1.72
CA TYR A 11 -0.05 -10.54 -1.81
C TYR A 11 1.11 -10.40 -0.83
N LEU A 12 0.92 -10.75 0.44
CA LEU A 12 1.97 -10.66 1.44
C LEU A 12 3.18 -11.52 1.09
N THR A 13 2.93 -12.70 0.55
CA THR A 13 4.01 -13.58 0.09
C THR A 13 4.77 -12.95 -1.06
N ASP A 14 4.04 -12.39 -2.04
CA ASP A 14 4.65 -11.81 -3.23
C ASP A 14 5.54 -10.61 -2.92
N ILE A 15 5.19 -9.82 -1.93
CA ILE A 15 5.98 -8.65 -1.55
C ILE A 15 7.00 -8.93 -0.44
N GLY A 16 7.10 -10.19 0.00
CA GLY A 16 8.06 -10.56 1.05
C GLY A 16 7.70 -10.01 2.43
N ALA A 17 6.42 -9.82 2.70
CA ALA A 17 5.95 -9.22 3.95
C ALA A 17 5.17 -10.21 4.83
N TRP A 18 5.46 -11.49 4.71
CA TRP A 18 4.75 -12.52 5.47
C TRP A 18 4.87 -12.34 6.99
N GLN A 19 5.98 -11.79 7.46
CA GLN A 19 6.18 -11.54 8.89
C GLN A 19 5.16 -10.57 9.47
N TYR A 20 4.46 -9.82 8.64
CA TYR A 20 3.43 -8.88 9.07
C TYR A 20 2.01 -9.44 8.95
N TYR A 21 1.88 -10.72 8.65
CA TYR A 21 0.56 -11.34 8.43
C TYR A 21 -0.38 -11.15 9.61
N GLU A 22 0.11 -11.34 10.83
CA GLU A 22 -0.74 -11.20 12.02
C GLU A 22 -1.23 -9.77 12.20
N ASP A 23 -0.38 -8.78 11.94
CA ASP A 23 -0.78 -7.38 12.01
C ASP A 23 -1.85 -7.07 10.97
N VAL A 24 -1.66 -7.52 9.73
CA VAL A 24 -2.64 -7.32 8.68
C VAL A 24 -3.95 -8.02 9.01
N ASP A 25 -3.88 -9.26 9.47
CA ASP A 25 -5.07 -10.03 9.83
C ASP A 25 -5.87 -9.34 10.93
N TYR A 26 -5.17 -8.79 11.93
CA TYR A 26 -5.82 -8.06 13.01
C TYR A 26 -6.63 -6.88 12.47
N PHE A 27 -6.02 -6.06 11.60
CA PHE A 27 -6.73 -4.89 11.06
C PHE A 27 -7.85 -5.27 10.11
N VAL A 28 -7.65 -6.29 9.29
CA VAL A 28 -8.64 -6.71 8.32
C VAL A 28 -9.85 -7.36 8.98
N ARG A 29 -9.64 -8.13 10.04
CA ARG A 29 -10.73 -8.89 10.68
C ARG A 29 -11.31 -8.24 11.91
N GLU A 30 -10.49 -7.64 12.76
CA GLU A 30 -10.92 -7.27 14.09
C GLU A 30 -11.01 -5.77 14.33
N ALA A 31 -10.08 -5.01 13.79
CA ALA A 31 -9.94 -3.60 14.15
C ALA A 31 -10.58 -2.63 13.17
N THR A 32 -11.06 -3.09 12.03
CA THR A 32 -11.58 -2.18 11.01
C THR A 32 -13.09 -2.08 11.02
N LEU A 33 -13.58 -0.93 10.55
CA LEU A 33 -15.00 -0.67 10.44
C LEU A 33 -15.69 -1.47 9.32
N PRO A 34 -15.08 -1.63 8.12
CA PRO A 34 -15.76 -2.39 7.08
C PRO A 34 -15.75 -3.88 7.38
N PRO A 35 -16.83 -4.59 7.09
CA PRO A 35 -16.80 -6.05 7.15
C PRO A 35 -15.76 -6.61 6.19
N LEU A 36 -15.13 -7.71 6.57
CA LEU A 36 -14.10 -8.36 5.75
C LEU A 36 -14.57 -8.59 4.30
N LYS A 37 -15.84 -8.96 4.12
CA LYS A 37 -16.42 -9.20 2.79
C LYS A 37 -16.43 -7.97 1.89
N ASP A 38 -16.34 -6.77 2.45
CA ASP A 38 -16.38 -5.53 1.68
C ASP A 38 -14.98 -5.05 1.29
N ILE A 39 -13.94 -5.72 1.79
CA ILE A 39 -12.57 -5.37 1.46
C ILE A 39 -12.14 -6.13 0.20
N HIS A 40 -11.95 -5.41 -0.89
CA HIS A 40 -11.59 -6.01 -2.18
C HIS A 40 -10.10 -6.17 -2.37
N ASP A 41 -9.33 -5.20 -1.90
CA ASP A 41 -7.88 -5.19 -2.06
C ASP A 41 -7.22 -4.58 -0.85
N ILE A 42 -5.98 -4.99 -0.62
CA ILE A 42 -5.11 -4.33 0.36
C ILE A 42 -3.83 -3.87 -0.33
N LEU A 43 -3.20 -2.86 0.25
CA LEU A 43 -1.92 -2.34 -0.22
C LEU A 43 -1.08 -1.99 1.00
N ILE A 44 0.16 -2.40 1.00
CA ILE A 44 1.14 -1.96 1.99
C ILE A 44 2.10 -1.02 1.29
N THR A 45 2.11 0.24 1.71
CA THR A 45 3.13 1.17 1.25
C THR A 45 4.42 0.91 2.03
N ASN A 46 5.54 1.17 1.41
CA ASN A 46 6.82 0.92 2.04
C ASN A 46 7.82 2.03 1.74
N TYR A 47 8.86 2.09 2.53
CA TYR A 47 9.89 3.11 2.39
C TYR A 47 11.25 2.55 2.79
N PRO A 48 12.35 3.19 2.37
CA PRO A 48 13.68 2.74 2.76
C PRO A 48 14.04 3.28 4.13
N GLN A 49 14.62 2.42 4.96
CA GLN A 49 15.17 2.81 6.25
C GLN A 49 16.40 1.96 6.55
N ASP A 50 17.53 2.61 6.75
CA ASP A 50 18.79 1.94 7.12
C ASP A 50 19.15 0.76 6.21
N GLY A 51 19.00 0.96 4.90
CA GLY A 51 19.33 -0.07 3.90
C GLY A 51 18.30 -1.17 3.77
N GLN A 52 17.17 -1.05 4.46
CA GLN A 52 16.08 -2.03 4.40
C GLN A 52 14.82 -1.38 3.89
N ILE A 53 13.95 -2.21 3.32
CA ILE A 53 12.61 -1.78 2.93
C ILE A 53 11.68 -2.13 4.07
N VAL A 54 11.03 -1.11 4.65
CA VAL A 54 10.13 -1.31 5.78
C VAL A 54 8.70 -0.92 5.40
N PRO A 55 7.70 -1.62 5.96
CA PRO A 55 6.31 -1.26 5.70
C PRO A 55 5.96 0.04 6.40
N GLU A 56 5.07 0.80 5.78
CA GLU A 56 4.61 2.06 6.34
C GLU A 56 3.14 1.96 6.75
N ASP A 57 2.25 2.02 5.77
CA ASP A 57 0.82 2.06 6.00
C ASP A 57 0.13 0.88 5.35
N LEU A 58 -0.96 0.45 5.97
CA LEU A 58 -1.86 -0.54 5.38
C LEU A 58 -3.09 0.18 4.85
N TRP A 59 -3.40 -0.05 3.57
CA TRP A 59 -4.59 0.47 2.94
C TRP A 59 -5.53 -0.68 2.60
N MET A 60 -6.81 -0.50 2.86
CA MET A 60 -7.86 -1.47 2.52
C MET A 60 -8.87 -0.78 1.62
N PHE A 61 -9.10 -1.34 0.44
CA PHE A 61 -9.95 -0.72 -0.58
C PHE A 61 -11.29 -1.41 -0.64
N CYS A 62 -12.35 -0.60 -0.55
CA CYS A 62 -13.74 -1.02 -0.57
C CYS A 62 -14.46 -0.30 -1.71
N ASP A 63 -15.77 -0.50 -1.82
CA ASP A 63 -16.56 0.21 -2.84
C ASP A 63 -16.81 1.65 -2.39
N GLY A 64 -16.23 2.59 -3.12
CA GLY A 64 -16.43 4.01 -2.89
C GLY A 64 -15.67 4.61 -1.72
N TYR A 65 -14.82 3.84 -1.05
CA TYR A 65 -13.99 4.34 0.04
C TYR A 65 -12.81 3.42 0.29
N CYS A 66 -11.85 3.92 1.04
CA CYS A 66 -10.75 3.10 1.53
C CYS A 66 -10.45 3.46 2.99
N VAL A 67 -9.74 2.56 3.64
CA VAL A 67 -9.32 2.73 5.04
C VAL A 67 -7.81 2.68 5.09
N LYS A 68 -7.20 3.68 5.70
CA LYS A 68 -5.76 3.75 5.89
C LYS A 68 -5.42 3.49 7.36
N VAL A 69 -4.54 2.56 7.62
CA VAL A 69 -4.00 2.31 8.95
C VAL A 69 -2.56 2.78 8.95
N LYS A 70 -2.30 3.88 9.62
CA LYS A 70 -0.97 4.48 9.67
C LYS A 70 -0.06 3.66 10.57
N ASP A 71 1.16 3.40 10.09
CA ASP A 71 2.19 2.67 10.85
C ASP A 71 1.68 1.35 11.44
N PHE A 72 0.98 0.57 10.64
CA PHE A 72 0.25 -0.61 11.11
C PHE A 72 1.14 -1.66 11.79
N SER A 73 2.42 -1.72 11.44
CA SER A 73 3.34 -2.69 12.02
C SER A 73 3.92 -2.26 13.38
N LYS A 74 3.57 -1.05 13.84
CA LYS A 74 4.05 -0.51 15.12
C LYS A 74 2.96 -0.45 16.18
N VAL A 75 1.95 -1.28 16.04
CA VAL A 75 0.70 -1.25 16.80
C VAL A 75 0.88 -1.33 18.31
N ALA A 76 1.95 -1.97 18.79
CA ALA A 76 2.12 -2.24 20.21
C ALA A 76 2.47 -1.02 21.06
N GLU A 77 2.89 0.09 20.45
CA GLU A 77 3.48 1.22 21.19
C GLU A 77 2.63 2.49 21.17
N GLU A 78 1.79 2.67 20.16
CA GLU A 78 1.01 3.90 19.97
C GLU A 78 -0.41 3.57 19.55
N PRO A 79 -1.40 4.43 19.87
CA PRO A 79 -2.74 4.26 19.32
C PRO A 79 -2.69 4.32 17.80
N GLU A 80 -3.28 3.36 17.15
CA GLU A 80 -3.34 3.34 15.69
C GLU A 80 -4.19 4.49 15.18
N MET A 81 -3.72 5.15 14.13
CA MET A 81 -4.54 6.09 13.41
C MET A 81 -5.21 5.37 12.25
N ILE A 82 -6.51 5.22 12.34
CA ILE A 82 -7.31 4.61 11.28
C ILE A 82 -8.12 5.72 10.63
N GLU A 83 -7.88 5.94 9.34
CA GLU A 83 -8.58 6.98 8.58
C GLU A 83 -9.49 6.36 7.54
N LEU A 84 -10.76 6.78 7.56
CA LEU A 84 -11.72 6.46 6.51
C LEU A 84 -11.63 7.55 5.45
N ARG A 85 -11.42 7.15 4.19
CA ARG A 85 -11.23 8.10 3.10
C ARG A 85 -12.18 7.78 1.96
N SER A 86 -12.93 8.79 1.51
CA SER A 86 -13.86 8.65 0.40
C SER A 86 -13.13 8.54 -0.93
N LEU A 87 -13.60 7.62 -1.77
CA LEU A 87 -13.15 7.49 -3.16
C LEU A 87 -14.21 8.00 -4.14
N LYS A 88 -15.12 8.84 -3.65
CA LYS A 88 -16.16 9.45 -4.47
C LYS A 88 -15.67 10.80 -4.97
N GLY A 89 -16.09 11.15 -6.19
CA GLY A 89 -15.69 12.39 -6.82
C GLY A 89 -14.74 12.14 -7.99
N GLU A 90 -14.60 13.13 -8.85
CA GLU A 90 -13.73 13.02 -10.01
C GLU A 90 -12.27 13.15 -9.63
N ALA A 91 -11.42 12.34 -10.26
CA ALA A 91 -9.99 12.53 -10.18
C ALA A 91 -9.59 13.70 -11.06
N ARG A 92 -8.78 14.61 -10.51
CA ARG A 92 -8.30 15.81 -11.19
C ARG A 92 -6.95 15.61 -11.84
N SER A 93 -6.06 14.95 -11.11
CA SER A 93 -4.70 14.77 -11.60
C SER A 93 -4.06 13.57 -10.93
N VAL A 94 -3.07 12.99 -11.61
CA VAL A 94 -2.19 12.00 -11.05
C VAL A 94 -0.77 12.38 -11.40
N HIS A 95 0.11 12.33 -10.39
CA HIS A 95 1.53 12.50 -10.60
C HIS A 95 2.20 11.16 -10.36
N ILE A 96 2.89 10.65 -11.37
CA ILE A 96 3.51 9.34 -11.32
C ILE A 96 5.02 9.53 -11.41
N THR A 97 5.73 9.07 -10.38
CA THR A 97 7.19 9.05 -10.39
C THR A 97 7.66 7.61 -10.37
N LYS A 98 8.39 7.23 -11.39
CA LYS A 98 8.94 5.89 -11.52
C LYS A 98 10.46 6.00 -11.61
N GLN A 99 11.16 5.34 -10.70
CA GLN A 99 12.61 5.36 -10.68
C GLN A 99 13.14 4.08 -10.05
N ASN A 100 14.42 3.85 -10.19
CA ASN A 100 15.07 2.74 -9.51
C ASN A 100 15.62 3.24 -8.20
N TYR A 101 15.30 2.50 -7.13
CA TYR A 101 15.85 2.76 -5.83
C TYR A 101 17.12 1.93 -5.65
N SER A 102 18.23 2.59 -5.31
CA SER A 102 19.48 1.91 -5.01
C SER A 102 19.79 2.08 -3.53
N PHE A 103 20.02 0.96 -2.85
CA PHE A 103 20.54 1.03 -1.49
C PHE A 103 21.98 1.50 -1.53
N LEU A 104 22.33 2.42 -0.63
CA LEU A 104 23.72 2.82 -0.45
C LEU A 104 24.46 1.67 0.23
N GLN A 105 25.26 0.98 -0.54
CA GLN A 105 26.09 -0.10 -0.06
C GLN A 105 27.48 0.49 0.22
N THR A 106 27.68 0.96 1.44
CA THR A 106 28.94 1.57 1.81
C THR A 106 30.00 0.55 2.23
N GLU A 107 29.60 -0.66 2.58
CA GLU A 107 30.49 -1.57 3.29
C GLU A 107 30.86 -2.84 2.56
N SER A 108 30.18 -3.18 1.52
CA SER A 108 30.47 -4.46 0.89
C SER A 108 30.32 -4.39 -0.61
N ARG A 109 31.46 -4.39 -1.27
CA ARG A 109 31.52 -4.57 -2.73
C ARG A 109 31.00 -5.94 -3.17
N ARG A 110 30.77 -6.85 -2.23
CA ARG A 110 30.30 -8.21 -2.52
C ARG A 110 28.81 -8.28 -2.73
N HIS A 111 28.06 -7.31 -2.23
CA HIS A 111 26.62 -7.29 -2.33
C HIS A 111 26.17 -6.03 -3.05
N GLN A 112 26.53 -5.98 -4.33
CA GLN A 112 25.93 -4.99 -5.20
C GLN A 112 24.49 -5.44 -5.41
N GLU A 113 23.59 -4.89 -4.60
CA GLU A 113 22.19 -5.12 -4.85
C GLU A 113 21.80 -4.41 -6.14
N LEU A 114 21.05 -5.13 -6.95
CA LEU A 114 20.46 -4.53 -8.14
C LEU A 114 19.53 -3.40 -7.72
N PRO A 115 19.52 -2.28 -8.46
CA PRO A 115 18.57 -1.22 -8.18
C PRO A 115 17.15 -1.79 -8.17
N LYS A 116 16.38 -1.42 -7.16
CA LYS A 116 15.00 -1.86 -7.04
C LYS A 116 14.08 -0.80 -7.59
N PRO A 117 13.06 -1.18 -8.34
CA PRO A 117 12.11 -0.20 -8.85
C PRO A 117 11.35 0.46 -7.71
N ARG A 118 11.07 1.72 -7.89
CA ARG A 118 10.31 2.52 -6.95
C ARG A 118 9.22 3.25 -7.73
N LEU A 119 8.02 3.20 -7.21
CA LEU A 119 6.86 3.87 -7.79
C LEU A 119 6.22 4.76 -6.74
N GLU A 120 5.97 6.01 -7.08
CA GLU A 120 5.22 6.93 -6.25
C GLU A 120 4.06 7.47 -7.06
N LEU A 121 2.87 7.45 -6.48
CA LEU A 121 1.67 8.01 -7.07
C LEU A 121 1.09 9.06 -6.13
N SER A 122 0.75 10.21 -6.69
CA SER A 122 -0.01 11.24 -5.99
C SER A 122 -1.24 11.54 -6.80
N ILE A 123 -2.41 11.28 -6.24
CA ILE A 123 -3.69 11.39 -6.94
C ILE A 123 -4.53 12.42 -6.21
N LYS A 124 -5.00 13.43 -6.95
CA LYS A 124 -5.83 14.50 -6.39
C LYS A 124 -7.25 14.37 -6.92
N LEU A 125 -8.22 14.39 -6.01
CA LEU A 125 -9.64 14.39 -6.36
C LEU A 125 -10.20 15.81 -6.29
N GLU A 126 -11.37 16.02 -6.87
CA GLU A 126 -12.02 17.34 -6.94
C GLU A 126 -12.39 17.90 -5.57
N ASN A 127 -12.52 17.04 -4.55
CA ASN A 127 -12.85 17.45 -3.18
C ASN A 127 -11.60 17.81 -2.36
N ASP A 128 -10.47 18.07 -3.03
CA ASP A 128 -9.17 18.38 -2.45
C ASP A 128 -8.54 17.24 -1.64
N GLN A 129 -9.08 16.03 -1.72
CA GLN A 129 -8.41 14.87 -1.16
C GLN A 129 -7.21 14.49 -2.02
N THR A 130 -6.10 14.21 -1.37
CA THR A 130 -4.90 13.72 -2.02
C THR A 130 -4.54 12.35 -1.46
N PHE A 131 -4.21 11.44 -2.36
CA PHE A 131 -3.75 10.11 -2.01
C PHE A 131 -2.31 9.95 -2.47
N ASP A 132 -1.41 9.69 -1.53
CA ASP A 132 0.00 9.52 -1.81
C ASP A 132 0.40 8.09 -1.48
N PHE A 133 0.92 7.38 -2.48
CA PHE A 133 1.34 5.99 -2.34
C PHE A 133 2.78 5.83 -2.76
N LYS A 134 3.51 4.99 -2.04
CA LYS A 134 4.88 4.63 -2.36
C LYS A 134 5.02 3.13 -2.34
N ALA A 135 5.69 2.58 -3.32
CA ALA A 135 6.01 1.16 -3.37
C ALA A 135 7.43 0.97 -3.88
N ILE A 136 8.13 0.06 -3.26
CA ILE A 136 9.49 -0.33 -3.65
C ILE A 136 9.47 -1.82 -3.94
N GLU A 137 10.23 -2.27 -4.93
CA GLU A 137 10.31 -3.60 -5.49
C GLU A 137 9.20 -3.89 -6.50
N SER A 138 9.55 -4.75 -7.47
CA SER A 138 8.69 -5.00 -8.63
C SER A 138 7.31 -5.49 -8.27
N ALA A 139 7.19 -6.43 -7.33
CA ALA A 139 5.90 -7.00 -6.98
C ALA A 139 4.96 -5.95 -6.40
N ASN A 140 5.47 -5.12 -5.49
CA ASN A 140 4.64 -4.10 -4.86
C ASN A 140 4.35 -2.93 -5.79
N CYS A 141 5.29 -2.58 -6.67
CA CYS A 141 5.04 -1.56 -7.69
C CYS A 141 3.94 -1.99 -8.64
N ARG A 142 3.94 -3.26 -9.08
CA ARG A 142 2.87 -3.80 -9.92
C ARG A 142 1.54 -3.79 -9.19
N HIS A 143 1.54 -4.16 -7.92
CA HIS A 143 0.32 -4.16 -7.13
C HIS A 143 -0.24 -2.75 -6.98
N LEU A 144 0.62 -1.77 -6.73
CA LEU A 144 0.21 -0.37 -6.65
C LEU A 144 -0.42 0.09 -7.98
N LEU A 145 0.15 -0.29 -9.12
CA LEU A 145 -0.44 0.05 -10.41
C LEU A 145 -1.81 -0.60 -10.60
N GLU A 146 -1.98 -1.82 -10.14
CA GLU A 146 -3.29 -2.50 -10.20
C GLU A 146 -4.31 -1.79 -9.32
N ILE A 147 -3.94 -1.40 -8.12
CA ILE A 147 -4.80 -0.62 -7.23
C ILE A 147 -5.20 0.70 -7.92
N TYR A 148 -4.25 1.39 -8.53
CA TYR A 148 -4.52 2.61 -9.25
C TYR A 148 -5.53 2.38 -10.38
N LYS A 149 -5.31 1.35 -11.19
CA LYS A 149 -6.20 1.05 -12.31
C LYS A 149 -7.61 0.67 -11.88
N GLN A 150 -7.73 -0.08 -10.79
CA GLN A 150 -9.04 -0.55 -10.34
C GLN A 150 -9.83 0.48 -9.57
N HIS A 151 -9.16 1.26 -8.73
CA HIS A 151 -9.84 2.13 -7.77
C HIS A 151 -9.78 3.61 -8.10
N PHE A 152 -8.81 4.04 -8.88
CA PHE A 152 -8.63 5.47 -9.18
C PHE A 152 -8.87 5.83 -10.63
N VAL A 153 -8.45 5.00 -11.59
CA VAL A 153 -8.70 5.30 -13.01
C VAL A 153 -10.19 5.49 -13.31
N PRO A 154 -11.11 4.69 -12.74
CA PRO A 154 -12.54 4.92 -12.99
C PRO A 154 -13.06 6.26 -12.48
N LEU A 155 -12.30 6.96 -11.63
CA LEU A 155 -12.71 8.26 -11.10
C LEU A 155 -12.35 9.42 -12.05
N PHE A 156 -11.51 9.17 -13.04
CA PHE A 156 -11.21 10.20 -14.04
C PHE A 156 -12.38 10.33 -15.00
N PRO A 157 -12.76 11.58 -15.35
CA PRO A 157 -13.82 11.79 -16.38
C PRO A 157 -13.33 11.27 -17.72
N VAL A 158 -14.23 10.62 -18.44
CA VAL A 158 -13.93 10.10 -19.77
C VAL A 158 -14.34 11.11 -20.81
#